data_71fb99dd2b0d0e00cd0102f321eea031
#
_entry.id   71fb99dd2b0d0e00cd0102f321eea031
#
_cell.length_a   1.000
_cell.length_b   1.000
_cell.length_c   1.000
_cell.angle_alpha   90.00
_cell.angle_beta   90.00
_cell.angle_gamma   90.00
#
_symmetry.space_group_name_H-M   'P 1'
#
loop_
_entity.id
_entity.type
_entity.pdbx_description
1 polymer ?
#
loop_
_entity_poly.entity_id
_entity_poly.type
_entity_poly.pdbx_seq_one_letter_code
_entity_poly.pdbx_strand_id
1 'polypeptide(L)'
;MVMDNAIENVKQAKASFEKILDNKKYAGIIRDDKHLSVLLDMVKEGDYHKILDVGTGTGYLAFPLAEEYPEAMVYGIDIAENIVAKNNELVKEKDMSNIVFKAFDGIKYPFEEETFDLIVTRFAFHHFPDVEDTIRQLQKMLVKGGKILISDPMRNELDENSIIDDFMKVKKDGHIKFYSQRELDELFESNGFTKENQVLTSMKFPFAQKDEYIEVYNKTTAVERELYNITNENGVVWIKQIAVGNTIFIKDF
;
A
#
# COMPACT_ATOMS: atom_id res chain seq x y z
N MET A 1 15.55 -4.01 -19.98
CA MET A 1 16.20 -3.59 -18.69
C MET A 1 15.19 -3.06 -17.69
N VAL A 2 14.42 -1.98 -17.94
CA VAL A 2 13.41 -1.49 -16.97
C VAL A 2 12.29 -2.51 -16.76
N MET A 3 11.74 -3.07 -17.83
CA MET A 3 10.65 -4.06 -17.78
C MET A 3 11.08 -5.39 -17.16
N ASP A 4 12.32 -5.82 -17.37
CA ASP A 4 12.86 -7.05 -16.76
C ASP A 4 13.01 -6.90 -15.24
N ASN A 5 13.42 -5.72 -14.76
CA ASN A 5 13.50 -5.42 -13.33
C ASN A 5 12.10 -5.35 -12.68
N ALA A 6 11.12 -4.78 -13.38
CA ALA A 6 9.73 -4.74 -12.91
C ALA A 6 9.17 -6.15 -12.69
N ILE A 7 9.36 -7.04 -13.66
CA ILE A 7 8.92 -8.44 -13.58
C ILE A 7 9.58 -9.17 -12.40
N GLU A 8 10.87 -8.94 -12.18
CA GLU A 8 11.60 -9.59 -11.07
C GLU A 8 11.12 -9.09 -9.71
N ASN A 9 10.86 -7.78 -9.56
CA ASN A 9 10.31 -7.21 -8.33
C ASN A 9 8.93 -7.78 -8.02
N VAL A 10 8.05 -7.88 -9.03
CA VAL A 10 6.72 -8.49 -8.88
C VAL A 10 6.83 -9.96 -8.44
N LYS A 11 7.77 -10.74 -9.01
CA LYS A 11 7.99 -12.12 -8.60
C LYS A 11 8.43 -12.24 -7.15
N GLN A 12 9.34 -11.37 -6.69
CA GLN A 12 9.79 -11.36 -5.30
C GLN A 12 8.64 -10.99 -4.36
N ALA A 13 7.88 -9.95 -4.70
CA ALA A 13 6.69 -9.55 -3.95
C ALA A 13 5.68 -10.70 -3.87
N LYS A 14 5.31 -11.32 -4.99
CA LYS A 14 4.39 -12.46 -5.05
C LYS A 14 4.84 -13.61 -4.15
N ALA A 15 6.10 -14.04 -4.29
CA ALA A 15 6.65 -15.13 -3.50
C ALA A 15 6.70 -14.85 -1.99
N SER A 16 6.83 -13.58 -1.60
CA SER A 16 6.77 -13.15 -0.20
C SER A 16 5.34 -13.14 0.32
N PHE A 17 4.42 -12.50 -0.42
CA PHE A 17 3.03 -12.34 0.01
C PHE A 17 2.25 -13.66 0.03
N GLU A 18 2.53 -14.61 -0.86
CA GLU A 18 1.94 -15.95 -0.81
C GLU A 18 2.22 -16.70 0.51
N LYS A 19 3.34 -16.39 1.19
CA LYS A 19 3.70 -16.97 2.49
C LYS A 19 3.05 -16.27 3.68
N ILE A 20 2.45 -15.09 3.49
CA ILE A 20 1.88 -14.28 4.58
C ILE A 20 0.70 -14.98 5.25
N LEU A 21 -0.12 -15.73 4.51
CA LEU A 21 -1.25 -16.46 5.07
C LEU A 21 -0.85 -17.44 6.18
N ASP A 22 0.37 -17.97 6.12
CA ASP A 22 0.91 -18.91 7.12
C ASP A 22 1.49 -18.19 8.34
N ASN A 23 1.68 -16.86 8.26
CA ASN A 23 2.32 -16.08 9.30
C ASN A 23 1.32 -15.29 10.15
N LYS A 24 0.75 -15.95 11.17
CA LYS A 24 -0.21 -15.34 12.13
C LYS A 24 0.32 -14.08 12.81
N LYS A 25 1.63 -13.94 12.98
CA LYS A 25 2.27 -12.78 13.60
C LYS A 25 2.22 -11.56 12.68
N TYR A 26 2.38 -11.76 11.38
CA TYR A 26 2.30 -10.69 10.39
C TYR A 26 0.86 -10.18 10.25
N ALA A 27 -0.12 -11.07 10.24
CA ALA A 27 -1.54 -10.73 10.18
C ALA A 27 -1.97 -9.82 11.36
N GLY A 28 -1.37 -9.98 12.55
CA GLY A 28 -1.64 -9.13 13.71
C GLY A 28 -0.98 -7.74 13.64
N ILE A 29 0.15 -7.59 12.92
CA ILE A 29 0.84 -6.30 12.76
C ILE A 29 0.13 -5.39 11.75
N ILE A 30 -0.52 -5.98 10.75
CA ILE A 30 -1.20 -5.24 9.67
C ILE A 30 -2.62 -4.82 10.07
N ARG A 31 -3.25 -5.52 11.02
CA ARG A 31 -4.59 -5.18 11.53
C ARG A 31 -4.47 -4.10 12.60
N ASP A 32 -4.84 -2.89 12.23
CA ASP A 32 -4.96 -1.75 13.13
C ASP A 32 -6.34 -1.11 12.93
N ASP A 33 -7.27 -1.41 13.84
CA ASP A 33 -8.65 -0.93 13.76
C ASP A 33 -8.74 0.60 13.85
N LYS A 34 -7.79 1.26 14.52
CA LYS A 34 -7.73 2.72 14.59
C LYS A 34 -7.32 3.31 13.23
N HIS A 35 -6.34 2.69 12.58
CA HIS A 35 -5.93 3.11 11.26
C HIS A 35 -7.04 2.87 10.24
N LEU A 36 -7.75 1.73 10.32
CA LEU A 36 -8.92 1.44 9.49
C LEU A 36 -9.99 2.52 9.63
N SER A 37 -10.34 2.90 10.87
CA SER A 37 -11.32 3.95 11.11
C SER A 37 -10.92 5.27 10.45
N VAL A 38 -9.65 5.67 10.52
CA VAL A 38 -9.15 6.89 9.85
C VAL A 38 -9.38 6.80 8.33
N LEU A 39 -9.07 5.67 7.71
CA LEU A 39 -9.21 5.50 6.25
C LEU A 39 -10.67 5.52 5.80
N LEU A 40 -11.56 4.86 6.55
CA LEU A 40 -12.99 4.88 6.27
C LEU A 40 -13.59 6.29 6.47
N ASP A 41 -13.21 6.99 7.54
CA ASP A 41 -13.64 8.37 7.78
C ASP A 41 -13.21 9.33 6.67
N MET A 42 -12.02 9.12 6.07
CA MET A 42 -11.54 9.95 4.96
C MET A 42 -12.39 9.82 3.69
N VAL A 43 -13.04 8.69 3.47
CA VAL A 43 -13.86 8.43 2.27
C VAL A 43 -15.37 8.46 2.53
N LYS A 44 -15.77 8.65 3.79
CA LYS A 44 -17.16 8.46 4.27
C LYS A 44 -18.23 9.29 3.54
N GLU A 45 -17.91 10.49 3.10
CA GLU A 45 -18.88 11.41 2.49
C GLU A 45 -19.03 11.22 0.97
N GLY A 46 -18.40 10.20 0.39
CA GLY A 46 -18.47 9.93 -1.04
C GLY A 46 -19.70 9.09 -1.41
N ASP A 47 -20.26 9.38 -2.58
CA ASP A 47 -21.31 8.56 -3.22
C ASP A 47 -20.62 7.67 -4.26
N TYR A 48 -20.26 6.45 -3.85
CA TYR A 48 -19.49 5.53 -4.67
C TYR A 48 -20.37 4.38 -5.15
N HIS A 49 -20.21 4.02 -6.44
CA HIS A 49 -20.88 2.90 -7.08
C HIS A 49 -19.93 1.75 -7.39
N LYS A 50 -18.67 2.09 -7.70
CA LYS A 50 -17.62 1.09 -7.95
C LYS A 50 -16.32 1.50 -7.26
N ILE A 51 -15.83 0.64 -6.40
CA ILE A 51 -14.62 0.84 -5.61
C ILE A 51 -13.58 -0.22 -5.99
N LEU A 52 -12.32 0.20 -6.17
CA LEU A 52 -11.19 -0.70 -6.41
C LEU A 52 -10.19 -0.62 -5.25
N ASP A 53 -9.85 -1.75 -4.65
CA ASP A 53 -8.76 -1.91 -3.68
C ASP A 53 -7.57 -2.60 -4.35
N VAL A 54 -6.48 -1.84 -4.58
CA VAL A 54 -5.27 -2.29 -5.27
C VAL A 54 -4.23 -2.77 -4.27
N GLY A 55 -3.76 -4.01 -4.45
CA GLY A 55 -2.92 -4.69 -3.44
C GLY A 55 -3.75 -5.00 -2.20
N THR A 56 -4.95 -5.53 -2.40
CA THR A 56 -5.97 -5.72 -1.37
C THR A 56 -5.52 -6.63 -0.21
N GLY A 57 -4.51 -7.47 -0.42
CA GLY A 57 -4.05 -8.44 0.56
C GLY A 57 -5.21 -9.27 1.11
N THR A 58 -5.35 -9.32 2.42
CA THR A 58 -6.43 -10.06 3.10
C THR A 58 -7.79 -9.37 3.06
N GLY A 59 -7.97 -8.34 2.22
CA GLY A 59 -9.21 -7.58 2.12
C GLY A 59 -9.41 -6.59 3.26
N TYR A 60 -8.33 -6.09 3.84
CA TYR A 60 -8.37 -5.20 5.01
C TYR A 60 -9.21 -3.94 4.78
N LEU A 61 -9.16 -3.34 3.57
CA LEU A 61 -10.04 -2.23 3.16
C LEU A 61 -11.26 -2.73 2.40
N ALA A 62 -11.10 -3.69 1.52
CA ALA A 62 -12.18 -4.13 0.62
C ALA A 62 -13.42 -4.63 1.38
N PHE A 63 -13.26 -5.46 2.42
CA PHE A 63 -14.41 -5.95 3.19
C PHE A 63 -15.15 -4.83 3.94
N PRO A 64 -14.48 -3.95 4.73
CA PRO A 64 -15.15 -2.83 5.38
C PRO A 64 -15.79 -1.84 4.40
N LEU A 65 -15.16 -1.58 3.25
CA LEU A 65 -15.76 -0.72 2.21
C LEU A 65 -17.04 -1.35 1.64
N ALA A 66 -17.07 -2.67 1.42
CA ALA A 66 -18.27 -3.35 0.96
C ALA A 66 -19.40 -3.35 2.02
N GLU A 67 -19.04 -3.37 3.30
CA GLU A 67 -20.01 -3.25 4.42
C GLU A 67 -20.53 -1.80 4.56
N GLU A 68 -19.67 -0.78 4.39
CA GLU A 68 -20.04 0.64 4.50
C GLU A 68 -20.85 1.13 3.29
N TYR A 69 -20.56 0.60 2.09
CA TYR A 69 -21.23 0.97 0.83
C TYR A 69 -21.98 -0.22 0.22
N PRO A 70 -23.12 -0.63 0.80
CA PRO A 70 -23.84 -1.85 0.37
C PRO A 70 -24.37 -1.80 -1.08
N GLU A 71 -24.57 -0.60 -1.63
CA GLU A 71 -25.01 -0.40 -3.01
C GLU A 71 -23.84 -0.32 -4.01
N ALA A 72 -22.60 -0.21 -3.52
CA ALA A 72 -21.40 -0.18 -4.36
C ALA A 72 -20.89 -1.60 -4.62
N MET A 73 -20.32 -1.82 -5.82
CA MET A 73 -19.55 -3.01 -6.12
C MET A 73 -18.07 -2.76 -5.79
N VAL A 74 -17.52 -3.55 -4.89
CA VAL A 74 -16.10 -3.48 -4.48
C VAL A 74 -15.29 -4.55 -5.21
N TYR A 75 -14.17 -4.14 -5.78
CA TYR A 75 -13.20 -5.01 -6.44
C TYR A 75 -11.89 -4.98 -5.65
N GLY A 76 -11.42 -6.12 -5.18
CA GLY A 76 -10.08 -6.27 -4.60
C GLY A 76 -9.16 -6.96 -5.60
N ILE A 77 -7.98 -6.39 -5.88
CA ILE A 77 -6.99 -7.07 -6.73
C ILE A 77 -5.67 -7.26 -6.00
N ASP A 78 -5.04 -8.40 -6.24
CA ASP A 78 -3.73 -8.73 -5.65
C ASP A 78 -2.94 -9.64 -6.59
N ILE A 79 -1.60 -9.64 -6.46
CA ILE A 79 -0.70 -10.52 -7.21
C ILE A 79 -0.64 -11.93 -6.62
N ALA A 80 -1.01 -12.12 -5.35
CA ALA A 80 -0.99 -13.37 -4.62
C ALA A 80 -2.30 -14.14 -4.82
N GLU A 81 -2.29 -15.12 -5.72
CA GLU A 81 -3.48 -15.90 -6.09
C GLU A 81 -4.12 -16.66 -4.92
N ASN A 82 -3.31 -17.18 -4.00
CA ASN A 82 -3.80 -17.89 -2.82
C ASN A 82 -4.56 -16.97 -1.86
N ILE A 83 -4.15 -15.70 -1.74
CA ILE A 83 -4.85 -14.69 -0.95
C ILE A 83 -6.19 -14.36 -1.58
N VAL A 84 -6.20 -14.14 -2.90
CA VAL A 84 -7.42 -13.89 -3.68
C VAL A 84 -8.41 -15.04 -3.55
N ALA A 85 -7.94 -16.29 -3.68
CA ALA A 85 -8.78 -17.47 -3.52
C ALA A 85 -9.43 -17.53 -2.13
N LYS A 86 -8.63 -17.30 -1.08
CA LYS A 86 -9.13 -17.27 0.31
C LYS A 86 -10.14 -16.15 0.56
N ASN A 87 -9.90 -14.96 0.01
CA ASN A 87 -10.85 -13.85 0.14
C ASN A 87 -12.19 -14.20 -0.53
N ASN A 88 -12.17 -14.83 -1.71
CA ASN A 88 -13.39 -15.27 -2.38
C ASN A 88 -14.12 -16.41 -1.64
N GLU A 89 -13.41 -17.24 -0.87
CA GLU A 89 -14.04 -18.18 0.07
C GLU A 89 -14.77 -17.44 1.19
N LEU A 90 -14.10 -16.44 1.80
CA LEU A 90 -14.69 -15.60 2.83
C LEU A 90 -15.93 -14.81 2.35
N VAL A 91 -15.91 -14.34 1.10
CA VAL A 91 -17.09 -13.69 0.47
C VAL A 91 -18.28 -14.63 0.49
N LYS A 92 -18.09 -15.90 0.11
CA LYS A 92 -19.16 -16.90 0.13
C LYS A 92 -19.62 -17.25 1.55
N GLU A 93 -18.67 -17.41 2.48
CA GLU A 93 -18.96 -17.70 3.88
C GLU A 93 -19.78 -16.59 4.57
N LYS A 94 -19.52 -15.34 4.19
CA LYS A 94 -20.22 -14.15 4.71
C LYS A 94 -21.48 -13.78 3.94
N ASP A 95 -21.81 -14.51 2.87
CA ASP A 95 -22.94 -14.24 1.97
C ASP A 95 -22.95 -12.79 1.41
N MET A 96 -21.75 -12.27 1.09
CA MET A 96 -21.59 -10.93 0.52
C MET A 96 -21.76 -10.97 -1.00
N SER A 97 -22.64 -10.12 -1.55
CA SER A 97 -22.94 -10.08 -2.99
C SER A 97 -22.29 -8.92 -3.74
N ASN A 98 -21.76 -7.93 -3.01
CA ASN A 98 -21.26 -6.69 -3.55
C ASN A 98 -19.71 -6.57 -3.51
N ILE A 99 -19.00 -7.70 -3.42
CA ILE A 99 -17.54 -7.72 -3.41
C ILE A 99 -16.99 -8.90 -4.20
N VAL A 100 -15.90 -8.70 -4.93
CA VAL A 100 -15.19 -9.75 -5.67
C VAL A 100 -13.69 -9.51 -5.67
N PHE A 101 -12.92 -10.59 -5.55
CA PHE A 101 -11.47 -10.52 -5.60
C PHE A 101 -10.93 -11.17 -6.87
N LYS A 102 -9.92 -10.53 -7.51
CA LYS A 102 -9.27 -11.02 -8.72
C LYS A 102 -7.75 -10.97 -8.60
N ALA A 103 -7.08 -12.01 -9.07
CA ALA A 103 -5.64 -11.96 -9.24
C ALA A 103 -5.28 -11.17 -10.51
N PHE A 104 -4.14 -10.45 -10.47
CA PHE A 104 -3.58 -9.77 -11.63
C PHE A 104 -2.06 -9.91 -11.67
N ASP A 105 -1.42 -9.47 -12.73
CA ASP A 105 0.01 -9.69 -12.95
C ASP A 105 0.93 -8.66 -12.25
N GLY A 106 0.35 -7.65 -11.58
CA GLY A 106 1.07 -6.58 -10.90
C GLY A 106 1.56 -5.46 -11.85
N ILE A 107 1.23 -5.52 -13.12
CA ILE A 107 1.71 -4.59 -14.15
C ILE A 107 0.53 -4.00 -14.93
N LYS A 108 -0.36 -4.85 -15.44
CA LYS A 108 -1.50 -4.44 -16.26
C LYS A 108 -2.81 -4.61 -15.51
N TYR A 109 -3.51 -3.52 -15.32
CA TYR A 109 -4.79 -3.51 -14.61
C TYR A 109 -5.92 -3.99 -15.53
N PRO A 110 -6.70 -5.03 -15.12
CA PRO A 110 -7.69 -5.68 -15.99
C PRO A 110 -9.07 -5.01 -15.96
N PHE A 111 -9.11 -3.68 -16.10
CA PHE A 111 -10.35 -2.91 -16.07
C PHE A 111 -10.38 -1.87 -17.18
N GLU A 112 -11.60 -1.50 -17.59
CA GLU A 112 -11.86 -0.47 -18.57
C GLU A 112 -11.62 0.94 -18.01
N GLU A 113 -11.45 1.92 -18.90
CA GLU A 113 -11.35 3.33 -18.53
C GLU A 113 -12.65 3.82 -17.88
N GLU A 114 -12.57 4.84 -17.04
CA GLU A 114 -13.71 5.49 -16.38
C GLU A 114 -14.67 4.52 -15.67
N THR A 115 -14.09 3.52 -14.97
CA THR A 115 -14.87 2.46 -14.32
C THR A 115 -15.14 2.76 -12.84
N PHE A 116 -14.18 3.38 -12.12
CA PHE A 116 -14.22 3.50 -10.66
C PHE A 116 -14.46 4.93 -10.19
N ASP A 117 -15.28 5.07 -9.15
CA ASP A 117 -15.50 6.33 -8.44
C ASP A 117 -14.43 6.54 -7.37
N LEU A 118 -13.97 5.44 -6.76
CA LEU A 118 -12.94 5.41 -5.75
C LEU A 118 -11.93 4.28 -6.03
N ILE A 119 -10.65 4.62 -5.97
CA ILE A 119 -9.57 3.65 -5.89
C ILE A 119 -8.89 3.82 -4.53
N VAL A 120 -8.58 2.71 -3.86
CA VAL A 120 -7.82 2.71 -2.61
C VAL A 120 -6.61 1.78 -2.73
N THR A 121 -5.53 2.10 -2.04
CA THR A 121 -4.40 1.20 -1.86
C THR A 121 -3.77 1.45 -0.50
N ARG A 122 -3.46 0.37 0.22
CA ARG A 122 -2.83 0.46 1.54
C ARG A 122 -1.66 -0.50 1.66
N PHE A 123 -0.49 0.08 1.99
CA PHE A 123 0.77 -0.66 2.20
C PHE A 123 1.17 -1.54 1.01
N ALA A 124 0.86 -1.05 -0.21
CA ALA A 124 1.20 -1.71 -1.45
C ALA A 124 1.91 -0.78 -2.45
N PHE A 125 1.72 0.54 -2.34
CA PHE A 125 2.22 1.52 -3.30
C PHE A 125 3.75 1.48 -3.45
N HIS A 126 4.47 1.23 -2.35
CA HIS A 126 5.94 1.10 -2.33
C HIS A 126 6.48 -0.18 -3.01
N HIS A 127 5.61 -1.06 -3.48
CA HIS A 127 5.95 -2.25 -4.26
C HIS A 127 5.68 -2.10 -5.76
N PHE A 128 5.05 -1.00 -6.20
CA PHE A 128 4.69 -0.83 -7.60
C PHE A 128 5.93 -0.58 -8.46
N PRO A 129 6.22 -1.46 -9.45
CA PRO A 129 7.51 -1.49 -10.13
C PRO A 129 7.74 -0.30 -11.08
N ASP A 130 6.67 0.26 -11.64
CA ASP A 130 6.65 1.48 -12.46
C ASP A 130 5.52 2.36 -11.95
N VAL A 131 5.86 3.23 -10.99
CA VAL A 131 4.87 4.05 -10.30
C VAL A 131 4.19 5.06 -11.22
N GLU A 132 4.94 5.62 -12.19
CA GLU A 132 4.36 6.57 -13.14
C GLU A 132 3.36 5.89 -14.08
N ASP A 133 3.72 4.71 -14.60
CA ASP A 133 2.79 3.94 -15.43
C ASP A 133 1.58 3.47 -14.63
N THR A 134 1.81 3.04 -13.39
CA THR A 134 0.73 2.69 -12.46
C THR A 134 -0.23 3.86 -12.28
N ILE A 135 0.25 5.05 -11.93
CA ILE A 135 -0.60 6.23 -11.73
C ILE A 135 -1.38 6.57 -13.01
N ARG A 136 -0.75 6.49 -14.19
CA ARG A 136 -1.45 6.70 -15.47
C ARG A 136 -2.56 5.68 -15.71
N GLN A 137 -2.34 4.41 -15.38
CA GLN A 137 -3.39 3.38 -15.50
C GLN A 137 -4.51 3.62 -14.49
N LEU A 138 -4.19 3.93 -13.22
CA LEU A 138 -5.18 4.26 -12.20
C LEU A 138 -6.00 5.50 -12.58
N GLN A 139 -5.34 6.53 -13.09
CA GLN A 139 -5.99 7.76 -13.57
C GLN A 139 -7.00 7.49 -14.68
N LYS A 140 -6.65 6.63 -15.66
CA LYS A 140 -7.56 6.25 -16.74
C LYS A 140 -8.78 5.47 -16.23
N MET A 141 -8.60 4.59 -15.23
CA MET A 141 -9.69 3.79 -14.68
C MET A 141 -10.65 4.59 -13.81
N LEU A 142 -10.24 5.74 -13.26
CA LEU A 142 -11.13 6.63 -12.52
C LEU A 142 -12.05 7.41 -13.45
N VAL A 143 -13.30 7.59 -13.04
CA VAL A 143 -14.21 8.56 -13.65
C VAL A 143 -13.69 9.99 -13.41
N LYS A 144 -14.21 10.97 -14.13
CA LYS A 144 -13.90 12.39 -13.86
C LYS A 144 -14.36 12.78 -12.46
N GLY A 145 -13.50 13.45 -11.70
CA GLY A 145 -13.74 13.76 -10.31
C GLY A 145 -13.72 12.56 -9.36
N GLY A 146 -13.37 11.37 -9.86
CA GLY A 146 -13.14 10.19 -9.04
C GLY A 146 -11.92 10.36 -8.14
N LYS A 147 -11.89 9.64 -7.03
CA LYS A 147 -10.88 9.79 -5.97
C LYS A 147 -9.95 8.59 -5.89
N ILE A 148 -8.72 8.86 -5.48
CA ILE A 148 -7.77 7.81 -5.07
C ILE A 148 -7.26 8.09 -3.65
N LEU A 149 -7.37 7.09 -2.77
CA LEU A 149 -6.79 7.12 -1.43
C LEU A 149 -5.50 6.27 -1.42
N ILE A 150 -4.37 6.92 -1.19
CA ILE A 150 -3.08 6.27 -0.97
C ILE A 150 -2.78 6.28 0.53
N SER A 151 -2.62 5.10 1.11
CA SER A 151 -2.19 4.92 2.50
C SER A 151 -0.90 4.11 2.54
N ASP A 152 0.24 4.79 2.71
CA ASP A 152 1.54 4.11 2.63
C ASP A 152 2.54 4.67 3.63
N PRO A 153 3.48 3.87 4.15
CA PRO A 153 4.61 4.39 4.92
C PRO A 153 5.41 5.39 4.08
N MET A 154 5.85 6.46 4.73
CA MET A 154 6.54 7.55 4.04
C MET A 154 8.00 7.64 4.43
N ARG A 155 8.81 8.00 3.46
CA ARG A 155 10.16 8.49 3.70
C ARG A 155 10.10 9.89 4.32
N ASN A 156 10.93 10.12 5.34
CA ASN A 156 11.08 11.46 5.92
C ASN A 156 11.70 12.41 4.89
N GLU A 157 11.22 13.64 4.80
CA GLU A 157 11.72 14.65 3.84
C GLU A 157 13.23 14.93 4.02
N LEU A 158 13.77 14.75 5.22
CA LEU A 158 15.18 14.95 5.54
C LEU A 158 16.04 13.69 5.32
N ASP A 159 15.45 12.58 4.93
CA ASP A 159 16.16 11.34 4.58
C ASP A 159 16.65 11.40 3.13
N GLU A 160 17.68 12.20 2.87
CA GLU A 160 18.24 12.39 1.53
C GLU A 160 18.90 11.12 0.97
N ASN A 161 19.37 10.24 1.86
CA ASN A 161 20.07 9.00 1.50
C ASN A 161 19.13 7.81 1.37
N SER A 162 17.82 7.97 1.63
CA SER A 162 16.81 6.90 1.61
C SER A 162 17.18 5.70 2.50
N ILE A 163 17.71 5.97 3.69
CA ILE A 163 18.17 4.94 4.62
C ILE A 163 17.04 3.99 5.03
N ILE A 164 15.80 4.51 5.07
CA ILE A 164 14.65 3.68 5.42
C ILE A 164 14.45 2.56 4.40
N ASP A 165 14.69 2.82 3.11
CA ASP A 165 14.56 1.82 2.06
C ASP A 165 15.63 0.74 2.18
N ASP A 166 16.83 1.06 2.66
CA ASP A 166 17.88 0.07 2.88
C ASP A 166 17.45 -0.94 3.96
N PHE A 167 16.78 -0.49 5.03
CA PHE A 167 16.20 -1.39 6.02
C PHE A 167 15.06 -2.24 5.43
N MET A 168 14.20 -1.66 4.59
CA MET A 168 13.08 -2.39 3.99
C MET A 168 13.56 -3.45 3.00
N LYS A 169 14.57 -3.17 2.18
CA LYS A 169 15.15 -4.12 1.20
C LYS A 169 15.72 -5.39 1.82
N VAL A 170 16.13 -5.35 3.09
CA VAL A 170 16.56 -6.56 3.83
C VAL A 170 15.46 -7.61 3.94
N LYS A 171 14.19 -7.21 3.87
CA LYS A 171 13.05 -8.16 3.92
C LYS A 171 12.97 -9.04 2.69
N LYS A 172 13.46 -8.57 1.54
CA LYS A 172 13.38 -9.28 0.23
C LYS A 172 11.93 -9.58 -0.17
N ASP A 173 11.05 -8.63 0.10
CA ASP A 173 9.60 -8.70 -0.17
C ASP A 173 9.18 -7.90 -1.40
N GLY A 174 10.14 -7.52 -2.26
CA GLY A 174 9.89 -6.70 -3.44
C GLY A 174 9.72 -5.21 -3.14
N HIS A 175 10.15 -4.76 -1.95
CA HIS A 175 10.18 -3.33 -1.63
C HIS A 175 11.03 -2.56 -2.65
N ILE A 176 10.49 -1.47 -3.16
CA ILE A 176 11.16 -0.60 -4.13
C ILE A 176 11.57 0.71 -3.46
N LYS A 177 10.59 1.49 -2.99
CA LYS A 177 10.83 2.82 -2.44
C LYS A 177 9.66 3.32 -1.58
N PHE A 178 9.94 3.92 -0.44
CA PHE A 178 9.01 4.80 0.24
C PHE A 178 9.13 6.22 -0.33
N TYR A 179 8.00 6.78 -0.73
CA TYR A 179 7.94 8.16 -1.22
C TYR A 179 7.82 9.12 -0.04
N SER A 180 8.46 10.29 -0.12
CA SER A 180 8.12 11.40 0.77
C SER A 180 6.78 12.00 0.34
N GLN A 181 6.16 12.81 1.21
CA GLN A 181 4.88 13.43 0.84
C GLN A 181 5.03 14.36 -0.37
N ARG A 182 6.10 15.11 -0.43
CA ARG A 182 6.39 15.99 -1.56
C ARG A 182 6.53 15.21 -2.87
N GLU A 183 7.29 14.11 -2.87
CA GLU A 183 7.44 13.26 -4.04
C GLU A 183 6.09 12.65 -4.48
N LEU A 184 5.25 12.24 -3.52
CA LEU A 184 3.93 11.70 -3.81
C LEU A 184 3.02 12.77 -4.44
N ASP A 185 3.00 13.98 -3.86
CA ASP A 185 2.23 15.12 -4.38
C ASP A 185 2.67 15.45 -5.82
N GLU A 186 3.98 15.61 -6.07
CA GLU A 186 4.54 15.89 -7.40
C GLU A 186 4.17 14.80 -8.43
N LEU A 187 4.22 13.52 -8.05
CA LEU A 187 3.86 12.39 -8.90
C LEU A 187 2.38 12.43 -9.29
N PHE A 188 1.49 12.68 -8.35
CA PHE A 188 0.06 12.71 -8.62
C PHE A 188 -0.35 13.98 -9.38
N GLU A 189 0.15 15.15 -9.00
CA GLU A 189 -0.13 16.44 -9.68
C GLU A 189 0.34 16.39 -11.14
N SER A 190 1.53 15.84 -11.42
CA SER A 190 2.03 15.70 -12.80
C SER A 190 1.22 14.72 -13.67
N ASN A 191 0.37 13.89 -13.06
CA ASN A 191 -0.50 12.96 -13.74
C ASN A 191 -2.00 13.34 -13.68
N GLY A 192 -2.31 14.64 -13.48
CA GLY A 192 -3.68 15.17 -13.57
C GLY A 192 -4.54 14.86 -12.36
N PHE A 193 -3.95 14.95 -11.18
CA PHE A 193 -4.65 14.88 -9.91
C PHE A 193 -4.43 16.14 -9.07
N THR A 194 -5.41 16.47 -8.27
CA THR A 194 -5.30 17.50 -7.23
C THR A 194 -5.44 16.86 -5.86
N LYS A 195 -4.53 17.21 -4.92
CA LYS A 195 -4.62 16.74 -3.54
C LYS A 195 -5.82 17.37 -2.83
N GLU A 196 -6.72 16.54 -2.28
CA GLU A 196 -7.91 16.99 -1.55
C GLU A 196 -7.66 17.03 -0.04
N ASN A 197 -7.11 15.95 0.51
CA ASN A 197 -6.97 15.80 1.97
C ASN A 197 -5.77 14.92 2.32
N GLN A 198 -5.25 15.10 3.52
CA GLN A 198 -4.18 14.28 4.07
C GLN A 198 -4.34 14.12 5.58
N VAL A 199 -4.20 12.90 6.06
CA VAL A 199 -4.11 12.56 7.48
C VAL A 199 -2.83 11.76 7.74
N LEU A 200 -2.02 12.19 8.69
CA LEU A 200 -0.83 11.45 9.09
C LEU A 200 -1.15 10.50 10.24
N THR A 201 -0.75 9.25 10.08
CA THR A 201 -0.70 8.27 11.15
C THR A 201 0.75 7.78 11.33
N SER A 202 0.98 6.84 12.22
CA SER A 202 2.33 6.30 12.41
C SER A 202 2.28 4.81 12.71
N MET A 203 3.33 4.12 12.31
CA MET A 203 3.50 2.70 12.61
C MET A 203 4.88 2.41 13.18
N LYS A 204 5.00 1.23 13.83
CA LYS A 204 6.25 0.70 14.36
C LYS A 204 6.56 -0.61 13.67
N PHE A 205 7.81 -0.79 13.26
CA PHE A 205 8.28 -2.06 12.75
C PHE A 205 9.30 -2.69 13.69
N PRO A 206 8.99 -3.85 14.28
CA PRO A 206 10.00 -4.72 14.84
C PRO A 206 10.69 -5.48 13.70
N PHE A 207 12.00 -5.33 13.56
CA PHE A 207 12.76 -6.17 12.66
C PHE A 207 13.22 -7.43 13.39
N ALA A 208 13.16 -8.56 12.69
CA ALA A 208 13.72 -9.80 13.19
C ALA A 208 15.23 -9.62 13.47
N GLN A 209 15.75 -10.34 14.46
CA GLN A 209 17.19 -10.40 14.71
C GLN A 209 17.87 -11.02 13.49
N LYS A 210 18.49 -10.17 12.65
CA LYS A 210 19.23 -10.54 11.45
C LYS A 210 20.48 -9.68 11.35
N ASP A 211 21.58 -10.28 10.98
CA ASP A 211 22.86 -9.59 10.84
C ASP A 211 22.80 -8.47 9.78
N GLU A 212 22.04 -8.67 8.70
CA GLU A 212 21.86 -7.67 7.65
C GLU A 212 21.23 -6.36 8.17
N TYR A 213 20.29 -6.42 9.12
CA TYR A 213 19.74 -5.21 9.74
C TYR A 213 20.77 -4.48 10.59
N ILE A 214 21.65 -5.23 11.27
CA ILE A 214 22.74 -4.66 12.06
C ILE A 214 23.76 -3.99 11.14
N GLU A 215 24.05 -4.58 9.99
CA GLU A 215 24.95 -3.98 8.98
C GLU A 215 24.40 -2.65 8.46
N VAL A 216 23.10 -2.58 8.14
CA VAL A 216 22.46 -1.32 7.73
C VAL A 216 22.53 -0.31 8.87
N TYR A 217 22.16 -0.70 10.10
CA TYR A 217 22.24 0.17 11.29
C TYR A 217 23.64 0.76 11.50
N ASN A 218 24.68 -0.04 11.33
CA ASN A 218 26.06 0.40 11.53
C ASN A 218 26.56 1.37 10.42
N LYS A 219 25.94 1.36 9.25
CA LYS A 219 26.23 2.29 8.14
C LYS A 219 25.52 3.64 8.30
N THR A 220 24.45 3.72 9.11
CA THR A 220 23.71 4.95 9.32
C THR A 220 24.34 5.84 10.38
N THR A 221 24.22 7.15 10.23
CA THR A 221 24.64 8.16 11.21
C THR A 221 23.63 8.29 12.33
N ALA A 222 24.01 8.94 13.44
CA ALA A 222 23.08 9.23 14.55
C ALA A 222 21.92 10.12 14.10
N VAL A 223 22.19 11.12 13.25
CA VAL A 223 21.16 12.04 12.72
C VAL A 223 20.13 11.28 11.87
N GLU A 224 20.59 10.43 10.97
CA GLU A 224 19.69 9.61 10.13
C GLU A 224 18.82 8.67 10.98
N ARG A 225 19.38 8.08 12.03
CA ARG A 225 18.62 7.22 12.95
C ARG A 225 17.54 7.96 13.75
N GLU A 226 17.78 9.23 14.08
CA GLU A 226 16.79 10.07 14.77
C GLU A 226 15.54 10.31 13.92
N LEU A 227 15.67 10.39 12.59
CA LEU A 227 14.52 10.62 11.67
C LEU A 227 13.39 9.59 11.84
N TYR A 228 13.73 8.37 12.27
CA TYR A 228 12.81 7.25 12.42
C TYR A 228 12.84 6.61 13.80
N ASN A 229 13.55 7.24 14.75
CA ASN A 229 13.80 6.68 16.08
C ASN A 229 14.32 5.23 16.00
N ILE A 230 15.41 5.02 15.21
CA ILE A 230 16.00 3.70 15.00
C ILE A 230 16.93 3.39 16.18
N THR A 231 16.70 2.25 16.83
CA THR A 231 17.52 1.75 17.96
C THR A 231 17.99 0.33 17.70
N ASN A 232 19.12 -0.03 18.30
CA ASN A 232 19.57 -1.43 18.39
C ASN A 232 19.49 -1.85 19.86
N GLU A 233 18.59 -2.77 20.17
CA GLU A 233 18.35 -3.27 21.52
C GLU A 233 18.70 -4.76 21.56
N ASN A 234 19.86 -5.08 22.13
CA ASN A 234 20.36 -6.45 22.25
C ASN A 234 20.43 -7.22 20.91
N GLY A 235 20.88 -6.56 19.84
CA GLY A 235 21.00 -7.14 18.51
C GLY A 235 19.70 -7.15 17.70
N VAL A 236 18.61 -6.59 18.24
CA VAL A 236 17.36 -6.36 17.52
C VAL A 236 17.28 -4.90 17.11
N VAL A 237 17.21 -4.65 15.81
CA VAL A 237 17.00 -3.31 15.27
C VAL A 237 15.50 -2.98 15.29
N TRP A 238 15.17 -1.81 15.86
CA TRP A 238 13.80 -1.29 15.91
C TRP A 238 13.70 0.00 15.15
N ILE A 239 12.72 0.14 14.28
CA ILE A 239 12.28 1.40 13.73
C ILE A 239 10.97 1.75 14.45
N LYS A 240 11.05 2.74 15.35
CA LYS A 240 9.97 3.02 16.29
C LYS A 240 8.97 4.04 15.77
N GLN A 241 9.31 4.76 14.70
CA GLN A 241 8.46 5.81 14.16
C GLN A 241 8.63 5.93 12.65
N ILE A 242 7.68 5.36 11.91
CA ILE A 242 7.50 5.62 10.48
C ILE A 242 6.16 6.32 10.32
N ALA A 243 6.18 7.49 9.69
CA ALA A 243 4.95 8.17 9.30
C ALA A 243 4.24 7.37 8.22
N VAL A 244 2.91 7.31 8.29
CA VAL A 244 2.05 6.78 7.24
C VAL A 244 1.24 7.94 6.70
N GLY A 245 1.44 8.26 5.43
CA GLY A 245 0.63 9.23 4.70
C GLY A 245 -0.65 8.58 4.23
N ASN A 246 -1.76 9.15 4.63
CA ASN A 246 -3.08 8.80 4.11
C ASN A 246 -3.56 10.00 3.33
N THR A 247 -3.47 9.93 2.00
CA THR A 247 -3.68 11.09 1.12
C THR A 247 -4.75 10.78 0.09
N ILE A 248 -5.74 11.67 -0.03
CA ILE A 248 -6.76 11.62 -1.09
C ILE A 248 -6.35 12.59 -2.20
N PHE A 249 -6.35 12.07 -3.42
CA PHE A 249 -6.24 12.86 -4.63
C PHE A 249 -7.53 12.71 -5.46
N ILE A 250 -7.94 13.79 -6.11
CA ILE A 250 -9.07 13.83 -7.04
C ILE A 250 -8.53 13.91 -8.45
N LYS A 251 -9.05 13.08 -9.35
CA LYS A 251 -8.76 13.19 -10.78
C LYS A 251 -9.33 14.47 -11.33
N ASP A 252 -8.48 15.28 -11.96
CA ASP A 252 -8.87 16.53 -12.62
C ASP A 252 -9.85 16.27 -13.79
N PHE A 253 -10.60 17.30 -14.17
CA PHE A 253 -11.65 17.20 -15.19
C PHE A 253 -11.12 17.16 -16.64
#